data_57e9b81ab1cdbdce45a74b081cb72403
#
_entry.id   57e9b81ab1cdbdce45a74b081cb72403
#
_cell.length_a   1.000
_cell.length_b   1.000
_cell.length_c   1.000
_cell.angle_alpha   90.00
_cell.angle_beta   90.00
_cell.angle_gamma   90.00
#
_symmetry.space_group_name_H-M   'P 1'
#
loop_
_entity.id
_entity.type
_entity.pdbx_description
1 polymer ?
#
loop_
_entity_poly.entity_id
_entity_poly.type
_entity_poly.pdbx_seq_one_letter_code
_entity_poly.pdbx_strand_id
1 'polypeptide(L)'
;MIAADRGGNVLGFASFGDWRGAWPGYRYTVEHSVHVRSDVRGRGIGRALVESLFPLALGLGKHVVIGGIDAANDASIRFHERLGFERVAHFREVGQKFGRWLDLVFMQRFLDPSGTIRP
;
A
#
# COMPACT_ATOMS: atom_id res chain seq x y z
N MET A 1 7.97 -0.23 8.90
CA MET A 1 8.72 -1.52 8.81
C MET A 1 9.88 -1.36 7.85
N ILE A 2 11.05 -1.84 8.23
CA ILE A 2 12.28 -1.68 7.45
C ILE A 2 12.87 -3.08 7.20
N ALA A 3 13.29 -3.32 5.95
CA ALA A 3 14.09 -4.49 5.58
C ALA A 3 15.54 -4.06 5.42
N ALA A 4 16.46 -4.77 6.07
CA ALA A 4 17.89 -4.48 6.00
C ALA A 4 18.68 -5.78 5.78
N ASP A 5 19.86 -5.66 5.17
CA ASP A 5 20.77 -6.79 5.03
C ASP A 5 21.57 -6.99 6.33
N ARG A 6 22.45 -8.01 6.34
CA ARG A 6 23.29 -8.32 7.50
C ARG A 6 24.26 -7.21 7.88
N GLY A 7 24.63 -6.36 6.92
CA GLY A 7 25.51 -5.22 7.14
C GLY A 7 24.78 -3.98 7.60
N GLY A 8 23.45 -4.05 7.79
CA GLY A 8 22.63 -2.92 8.21
C GLY A 8 22.23 -1.99 7.07
N ASN A 9 22.49 -2.34 5.81
CA ASN A 9 22.05 -1.54 4.67
C ASN A 9 20.54 -1.70 4.47
N VAL A 10 19.82 -0.58 4.36
CA VAL A 10 18.37 -0.60 4.14
C VAL A 10 18.07 -1.06 2.73
N LEU A 11 17.30 -2.12 2.60
CA LEU A 11 16.86 -2.69 1.32
C LEU A 11 15.50 -2.15 0.89
N GLY A 12 14.69 -1.73 1.85
CA GLY A 12 13.38 -1.19 1.59
C GLY A 12 12.66 -0.84 2.88
N PHE A 13 11.51 -0.20 2.73
CA PHE A 13 10.67 0.12 3.87
C PHE A 13 9.20 0.18 3.43
N ALA A 14 8.31 0.00 4.40
CA ALA A 14 6.87 0.19 4.21
C ALA A 14 6.31 0.90 5.43
N SER A 15 5.31 1.70 5.18
CA SER A 15 4.61 2.45 6.23
C SER A 15 3.14 2.58 5.90
N PHE A 16 2.34 2.93 6.89
CA PHE A 16 0.96 3.32 6.65
C PHE A 16 0.60 4.50 7.53
N GLY A 17 -0.36 5.27 7.07
CA GLY A 17 -0.92 6.40 7.82
C GLY A 17 -2.42 6.47 7.57
N ASP A 18 -3.10 7.34 8.31
CA ASP A 18 -4.54 7.50 8.18
C ASP A 18 -4.90 8.04 6.80
N TRP A 19 -5.88 7.41 6.17
CA TRP A 19 -6.44 7.89 4.92
C TRP A 19 -7.50 8.95 5.23
N ARG A 20 -7.35 10.15 4.65
CA ARG A 20 -8.21 11.31 4.93
C ARG A 20 -8.29 11.61 6.43
N GLY A 21 -7.12 11.64 7.09
CA GLY A 21 -7.02 11.70 8.55
C GLY A 21 -7.67 12.90 9.22
N ALA A 22 -7.97 13.99 8.47
CA ALA A 22 -8.70 15.14 9.00
C ALA A 22 -10.19 14.86 9.26
N TRP A 23 -10.68 13.71 8.80
CA TRP A 23 -12.11 13.34 8.85
C TRP A 23 -12.29 12.09 9.71
N PRO A 24 -12.83 12.20 10.94
CA PRO A 24 -12.94 11.05 11.85
C PRO A 24 -13.76 9.87 11.31
N GLY A 25 -14.65 10.12 10.35
CA GLY A 25 -15.42 9.06 9.70
C GLY A 25 -14.61 8.04 8.95
N TYR A 26 -13.35 8.38 8.59
CA TYR A 26 -12.44 7.50 7.84
C TYR A 26 -11.34 6.90 8.70
N ARG A 27 -11.46 6.97 10.03
CA ARG A 27 -10.40 6.55 10.96
C ARG A 27 -10.07 5.05 10.92
N TYR A 28 -10.91 4.23 10.29
CA TYR A 28 -10.67 2.79 10.17
C TYR A 28 -9.94 2.41 8.88
N THR A 29 -9.57 3.39 8.06
CA THR A 29 -8.88 3.19 6.80
C THR A 29 -7.48 3.77 6.88
N VAL A 30 -6.50 3.01 6.38
CA VAL A 30 -5.12 3.48 6.26
C VAL A 30 -4.68 3.40 4.81
N GLU A 31 -3.71 4.24 4.45
CA GLU A 31 -3.03 4.17 3.17
C GLU A 31 -1.58 3.78 3.41
N HIS A 32 -1.09 2.79 2.66
CA HIS A 32 0.29 2.34 2.80
C HIS A 32 1.18 2.90 1.70
N SER A 33 2.48 2.88 1.99
CA SER A 33 3.55 3.11 1.02
C SER A 33 4.58 2.01 1.17
N VAL A 34 5.19 1.59 0.06
CA VAL A 34 6.28 0.62 0.07
C VAL A 34 7.34 1.04 -0.94
N HIS A 35 8.59 0.97 -0.52
CA HIS A 35 9.74 1.27 -1.36
C HIS A 35 10.79 0.19 -1.19
N VAL A 36 11.26 -0.36 -2.29
CA VAL A 36 12.31 -1.40 -2.32
C VAL A 36 13.41 -0.91 -3.26
N ARG A 37 14.66 -1.02 -2.83
CA ARG A 37 15.81 -0.68 -3.67
C ARG A 37 15.74 -1.46 -4.98
N SER A 38 16.05 -0.78 -6.10
CA SER A 38 15.90 -1.36 -7.43
C SER A 38 16.78 -2.60 -7.65
N ASP A 39 17.96 -2.63 -7.02
CA ASP A 39 18.93 -3.74 -7.16
C ASP A 39 18.53 -5.02 -6.41
N VAL A 40 17.51 -4.94 -5.54
CA VAL A 40 17.04 -6.11 -4.78
C VAL A 40 15.57 -6.45 -5.05
N ARG A 41 14.98 -5.87 -6.08
CA ARG A 41 13.62 -6.19 -6.50
C ARG A 41 13.53 -7.63 -7.00
N GLY A 42 12.34 -8.23 -6.89
CA GLY A 42 12.09 -9.59 -7.31
C GLY A 42 12.50 -10.65 -6.30
N ARG A 43 12.90 -10.25 -5.08
CA ARG A 43 13.31 -11.17 -4.01
C ARG A 43 12.25 -11.37 -2.93
N GLY A 44 11.03 -10.87 -3.14
CA GLY A 44 9.96 -10.98 -2.16
C GLY A 44 10.04 -9.99 -1.01
N ILE A 45 10.96 -9.03 -1.04
CA ILE A 45 11.13 -8.04 0.02
C ILE A 45 9.91 -7.13 0.13
N GLY A 46 9.42 -6.62 -1.00
CA GLY A 46 8.23 -5.76 -1.03
C GLY A 46 7.00 -6.45 -0.47
N ARG A 47 6.79 -7.72 -0.85
CA ARG A 47 5.69 -8.52 -0.33
C ARG A 47 5.78 -8.70 1.18
N ALA A 48 6.96 -9.08 1.67
CA ALA A 48 7.16 -9.28 3.11
C ALA A 48 6.93 -7.98 3.89
N LEU A 49 7.40 -6.85 3.35
CA LEU A 49 7.19 -5.55 3.96
C LEU A 49 5.71 -5.18 4.06
N VAL A 50 4.98 -5.27 2.96
CA VAL A 50 3.55 -4.92 2.95
C VAL A 50 2.76 -5.87 3.84
N GLU A 51 3.00 -7.19 3.74
CA GLU A 51 2.31 -8.16 4.58
C GLU A 51 2.56 -7.93 6.06
N SER A 52 3.75 -7.43 6.44
CA SER A 52 4.07 -7.12 7.83
C SER A 52 3.23 -5.97 8.41
N LEU A 53 2.70 -5.11 7.55
CA LEU A 53 1.85 -4.00 7.97
C LEU A 53 0.45 -4.46 8.39
N PHE A 54 -0.04 -5.56 7.83
CA PHE A 54 -1.43 -5.99 8.03
C PHE A 54 -1.74 -6.31 9.50
N PRO A 55 -0.96 -7.14 10.21
CA PRO A 55 -1.24 -7.38 11.61
C PRO A 55 -1.06 -6.13 12.49
N LEU A 56 -0.13 -5.24 12.11
CA LEU A 56 0.05 -3.99 12.85
C LEU A 56 -1.17 -3.08 12.72
N ALA A 57 -1.68 -2.91 11.50
CA ALA A 57 -2.87 -2.09 11.25
C ALA A 57 -4.10 -2.72 11.90
N LEU A 58 -4.24 -4.05 11.78
CA LEU A 58 -5.34 -4.78 12.39
C LEU A 58 -5.33 -4.63 13.92
N GLY A 59 -4.15 -4.69 14.53
CA GLY A 59 -3.99 -4.48 15.97
C GLY A 59 -4.37 -3.07 16.44
N LEU A 60 -4.34 -2.10 15.54
CA LEU A 60 -4.81 -0.74 15.80
C LEU A 60 -6.30 -0.55 15.51
N GLY A 61 -7.02 -1.63 15.19
CA GLY A 61 -8.44 -1.57 14.89
C GLY A 61 -8.78 -1.08 13.50
N LYS A 62 -7.82 -1.07 12.58
CA LYS A 62 -8.08 -0.66 11.21
C LYS A 62 -8.80 -1.76 10.44
N HIS A 63 -9.59 -1.36 9.44
CA HIS A 63 -10.46 -2.25 8.69
C HIS A 63 -10.03 -2.42 7.23
N VAL A 64 -9.57 -1.33 6.60
CA VAL A 64 -9.22 -1.30 5.17
C VAL A 64 -7.85 -0.66 4.99
N VAL A 65 -7.05 -1.22 4.08
CA VAL A 65 -5.81 -0.61 3.61
C VAL A 65 -5.94 -0.26 2.14
N ILE A 66 -5.50 0.95 1.79
CA ILE A 66 -5.53 1.48 0.42
C ILE A 66 -4.10 1.65 -0.07
N GLY A 67 -3.89 1.37 -1.36
CA GLY A 67 -2.66 1.72 -2.06
C GLY A 67 -2.99 2.61 -3.25
N GLY A 68 -2.26 3.71 -3.40
CA GLY A 68 -2.34 4.58 -4.57
C GLY A 68 -1.22 4.24 -5.55
N ILE A 69 -1.56 4.00 -6.81
CA ILE A 69 -0.63 3.49 -7.81
C ILE A 69 -0.79 4.27 -9.12
N ASP A 70 0.32 4.68 -9.72
CA ASP A 70 0.31 5.20 -11.09
C ASP A 70 -0.35 4.16 -12.00
N ALA A 71 -1.38 4.58 -12.73
CA ALA A 71 -2.14 3.67 -13.59
C ALA A 71 -1.30 3.00 -14.68
N ALA A 72 -0.17 3.60 -15.05
CA ALA A 72 0.76 3.03 -16.02
C ALA A 72 1.72 1.99 -15.41
N ASN A 73 1.73 1.85 -14.09
CA ASN A 73 2.62 0.92 -13.40
C ASN A 73 1.95 -0.45 -13.25
N ASP A 74 1.92 -1.21 -14.33
CA ASP A 74 1.29 -2.53 -14.37
C ASP A 74 1.92 -3.51 -13.37
N ALA A 75 3.23 -3.43 -13.17
CA ALA A 75 3.93 -4.31 -12.24
C ALA A 75 3.44 -4.09 -10.81
N SER A 76 3.25 -2.84 -10.40
CA SER A 76 2.75 -2.51 -9.08
C SER A 76 1.29 -2.90 -8.90
N ILE A 77 0.47 -2.72 -9.93
CA ILE A 77 -0.93 -3.16 -9.91
C ILE A 77 -1.00 -4.68 -9.69
N ARG A 78 -0.23 -5.45 -10.48
CA ARG A 78 -0.19 -6.91 -10.33
C ARG A 78 0.36 -7.34 -8.96
N PHE A 79 1.35 -6.62 -8.46
CA PHE A 79 1.91 -6.86 -7.12
C PHE A 79 0.82 -6.74 -6.05
N HIS A 80 0.02 -5.67 -6.11
CA HIS A 80 -1.06 -5.46 -5.15
C HIS A 80 -2.19 -6.48 -5.32
N GLU A 81 -2.50 -6.86 -6.56
CA GLU A 81 -3.50 -7.92 -6.80
C GLU A 81 -3.10 -9.24 -6.14
N ARG A 82 -1.83 -9.61 -6.24
CA ARG A 82 -1.31 -10.82 -5.59
C ARG A 82 -1.38 -10.76 -4.06
N LEU A 83 -1.41 -9.56 -3.49
CA LEU A 83 -1.57 -9.35 -2.05
C LEU A 83 -3.04 -9.24 -1.62
N GLY A 84 -3.98 -9.46 -2.52
CA GLY A 84 -5.40 -9.44 -2.23
C GLY A 84 -6.05 -8.08 -2.35
N PHE A 85 -5.37 -7.09 -2.92
CA PHE A 85 -5.97 -5.79 -3.20
C PHE A 85 -6.84 -5.87 -4.45
N GLU A 86 -7.93 -5.10 -4.46
CA GLU A 86 -8.82 -4.93 -5.60
C GLU A 86 -8.75 -3.51 -6.10
N ARG A 87 -8.79 -3.32 -7.42
CA ARG A 87 -8.88 -2.00 -8.02
C ARG A 87 -10.28 -1.44 -7.77
N VAL A 88 -10.38 -0.26 -7.15
CA VAL A 88 -11.67 0.34 -6.78
C VAL A 88 -11.89 1.73 -7.37
N ALA A 89 -10.85 2.43 -7.79
CA ALA A 89 -10.99 3.76 -8.37
C ALA A 89 -9.89 4.02 -9.38
N HIS A 90 -10.22 4.84 -10.39
CA HIS A 90 -9.29 5.29 -11.41
C HIS A 90 -9.57 6.78 -11.64
N PHE A 91 -8.64 7.64 -11.22
CA PHE A 91 -8.73 9.07 -11.45
C PHE A 91 -7.86 9.45 -12.63
N ARG A 92 -8.42 10.19 -13.59
CA ARG A 92 -7.71 10.59 -14.79
C ARG A 92 -7.03 11.94 -14.59
N GLU A 93 -5.77 12.02 -15.01
CA GLU A 93 -5.00 13.27 -15.10
C GLU A 93 -4.91 14.06 -13.80
N VAL A 94 -4.91 13.36 -12.67
CA VAL A 94 -4.83 13.99 -11.33
C VAL A 94 -3.40 14.27 -10.89
N GLY A 95 -2.41 13.68 -11.57
CA GLY A 95 -0.99 13.90 -11.29
C GLY A 95 -0.26 14.41 -12.51
N GLN A 96 0.96 14.91 -12.31
CA GLN A 96 1.81 15.40 -13.39
C GLN A 96 3.26 15.08 -13.05
N LYS A 97 3.98 14.50 -14.00
CA LYS A 97 5.40 14.16 -13.84
C LYS A 97 6.09 14.17 -15.20
N PHE A 98 7.24 14.83 -15.27
CA PHE A 98 8.04 14.92 -16.49
C PHE A 98 7.22 15.40 -17.70
N GLY A 99 6.38 16.42 -17.50
CA GLY A 99 5.57 17.00 -18.57
C GLY A 99 4.40 16.15 -19.03
N ARG A 100 4.07 15.07 -18.30
CA ARG A 100 2.95 14.21 -18.65
C ARG A 100 1.91 14.18 -17.53
N TRP A 101 0.65 14.09 -17.92
CA TRP A 101 -0.42 13.84 -16.97
C TRP A 101 -0.38 12.38 -16.53
N LEU A 102 -0.68 12.14 -15.26
CA LEU A 102 -0.71 10.81 -14.69
C LEU A 102 -2.12 10.49 -14.18
N ASP A 103 -2.58 9.29 -14.51
CA ASP A 103 -3.77 8.75 -13.90
C ASP A 103 -3.38 8.03 -12.61
N LEU A 104 -4.29 8.04 -11.63
CA LEU A 104 -4.08 7.41 -10.34
C LEU A 104 -5.12 6.31 -10.13
N VAL A 105 -4.64 5.10 -9.83
CA VAL A 105 -5.49 3.97 -9.45
C VAL A 105 -5.41 3.81 -7.94
N PHE A 106 -6.56 3.67 -7.29
CA PHE A 106 -6.62 3.22 -5.90
C PHE A 106 -7.02 1.76 -5.86
N MET A 107 -6.30 1.01 -5.04
CA MET A 107 -6.59 -0.39 -4.76
C MET A 107 -6.82 -0.55 -3.27
N GLN A 108 -7.73 -1.43 -2.87
CA GLN A 108 -8.03 -1.63 -1.46
C GLN A 108 -8.03 -3.10 -1.09
N ARG A 109 -7.73 -3.37 0.17
CA ARG A 109 -7.81 -4.69 0.76
C ARG A 109 -8.43 -4.59 2.14
N PHE A 110 -9.37 -5.49 2.42
CA PHE A 110 -9.88 -5.64 3.78
C PHE A 110 -8.81 -6.33 4.64
N LEU A 111 -8.56 -5.77 5.82
CA LEU A 111 -7.59 -6.33 6.75
C LEU A 111 -8.12 -7.58 7.45
N ASP A 112 -9.44 -7.62 7.67
CA ASP A 112 -10.12 -8.78 8.22
C ASP A 112 -11.19 -9.25 7.23
N PRO A 113 -10.83 -10.19 6.31
CA PRO A 113 -11.79 -10.69 5.31
C PRO A 113 -12.96 -11.47 5.93
N SER A 114 -12.83 -11.94 7.18
CA SER A 114 -13.91 -12.67 7.86
C SER A 114 -15.07 -11.78 8.25
N GLY A 115 -14.88 -10.46 8.25
CA GLY A 115 -15.90 -9.50 8.60
C GLY A 115 -16.29 -9.49 10.08
N THR A 116 -15.42 -9.98 10.97
CA THR A 116 -15.68 -9.99 12.42
C THR A 116 -15.50 -8.62 13.06
N ILE A 117 -14.73 -7.72 12.41
CA ILE A 117 -14.54 -6.37 12.91
C ILE A 117 -15.71 -5.50 12.51
N ARG A 118 -16.26 -4.79 13.49
CA ARG A 118 -17.39 -3.86 13.29
C ARG A 118 -17.01 -2.48 13.81
N PRO A 119 -17.58 -1.43 13.24
CA PRO A 119 -17.34 -0.07 13.69
C PRO A 119 -17.86 0.20 15.11
#